data_c1b930d4268d37f1064199a038d87f80
#
_entry.id   c1b930d4268d37f1064199a038d87f80
#
_cell.length_a   1.000
_cell.length_b   1.000
_cell.length_c   1.000
_cell.angle_alpha   90.00
_cell.angle_beta   90.00
_cell.angle_gamma   90.00
#
_symmetry.space_group_name_H-M   'P 1'
#
loop_
_entity.id
_entity.type
_entity.pdbx_description
1 polymer ?
#
loop_
_entity_poly.entity_id
_entity_poly.type
_entity_poly.pdbx_seq_one_letter_code
_entity_poly.pdbx_strand_id
1 'polypeptide(L)'
;MEVINVTSEEFEKFKTTPGFVAALDQSGGSTPKALHLYGIEKDAWSSDEEMFELVHQMRTRIITSPSFNGNRILAAILFENTMDREIEGQPTADYLWNEKGVVPILKVDKGLAAEDKGVQLMKPIPQLEELLTRAKAKNIFGTKMRSVIKLANPIGIKEVVDQQFEVAEKIIAAGLVPIIEPEIDIHSPEKAEAEALLKESLANHLETLPDHKYVMFKLTLPEEDNFYRAFVEHPQVLKVVALSGGYTRDEANQRLSRNNGVVASFSRALTEGLTAQQTEEEFDKMLDHSIQSIYDASIT
;
A
#
# COMPACT_ATOMS: atom_id res chain seq x y z
N MET A 1 22.58 -9.14 14.85
CA MET A 1 21.35 -9.40 14.05
C MET A 1 20.16 -9.10 14.96
N GLU A 2 19.61 -7.89 14.87
CA GLU A 2 18.36 -7.61 15.58
C GLU A 2 17.25 -8.43 14.91
N VAL A 3 16.71 -9.36 15.66
CA VAL A 3 15.50 -10.09 15.31
C VAL A 3 14.39 -9.03 15.18
N ILE A 4 13.60 -9.05 14.09
CA ILE A 4 12.33 -8.33 14.07
C ILE A 4 11.65 -8.68 15.38
N ASN A 5 11.37 -7.67 16.18
CA ASN A 5 10.74 -7.92 17.47
C ASN A 5 9.30 -8.38 17.15
N VAL A 6 9.10 -9.71 17.08
CA VAL A 6 7.81 -10.39 16.78
C VAL A 6 6.73 -9.99 17.79
N THR A 7 7.08 -9.15 18.76
CA THR A 7 6.23 -8.65 19.85
C THR A 7 6.02 -7.14 19.78
N SER A 8 6.31 -6.46 18.64
CA SER A 8 5.96 -5.04 18.55
C SER A 8 4.44 -4.86 18.52
N GLU A 9 3.97 -3.76 19.10
CA GLU A 9 2.53 -3.44 19.14
C GLU A 9 1.95 -3.30 17.73
N GLU A 10 2.74 -2.78 16.79
CA GLU A 10 2.38 -2.66 15.38
C GLU A 10 2.18 -4.04 14.72
N PHE A 11 3.07 -4.99 15.03
CA PHE A 11 2.96 -6.36 14.51
C PHE A 11 1.69 -7.04 15.03
N GLU A 12 1.44 -6.97 16.35
CA GLU A 12 0.23 -7.53 16.94
C GLU A 12 -1.04 -6.86 16.42
N LYS A 13 -0.99 -5.54 16.17
CA LYS A 13 -2.10 -4.83 15.53
C LYS A 13 -2.42 -5.39 14.15
N PHE A 14 -1.43 -5.60 13.29
CA PHE A 14 -1.64 -6.22 11.97
C PHE A 14 -2.22 -7.62 12.07
N LYS A 15 -1.76 -8.40 13.03
CA LYS A 15 -2.14 -9.79 13.20
C LYS A 15 -3.57 -9.96 13.72
N THR A 16 -3.98 -9.14 14.66
CA THR A 16 -5.18 -9.39 15.48
C THR A 16 -6.32 -8.39 15.28
N THR A 17 -6.01 -7.16 14.85
CA THR A 17 -7.01 -6.08 14.76
C THR A 17 -7.71 -6.09 13.40
N PRO A 18 -9.05 -5.98 13.35
CA PRO A 18 -9.76 -5.77 12.10
C PRO A 18 -9.50 -4.37 11.56
N GLY A 19 -9.51 -4.22 10.24
CA GLY A 19 -9.28 -2.93 9.60
C GLY A 19 -8.65 -3.06 8.23
N PHE A 20 -8.35 -1.92 7.62
CA PHE A 20 -7.73 -1.84 6.29
C PHE A 20 -6.48 -0.94 6.26
N VAL A 21 -5.77 -0.93 5.14
CA VAL A 21 -4.56 -0.13 4.94
C VAL A 21 -4.86 1.06 4.02
N ALA A 22 -4.69 2.29 4.51
CA ALA A 22 -4.83 3.50 3.71
C ALA A 22 -3.61 3.70 2.80
N ALA A 23 -3.79 3.78 1.49
CA ALA A 23 -2.69 4.01 0.56
C ALA A 23 -2.59 5.52 0.20
N LEU A 24 -1.68 6.23 0.88
CA LEU A 24 -1.42 7.67 0.71
C LEU A 24 -0.06 7.91 0.04
N ASP A 25 0.38 6.99 -0.81
CA ASP A 25 1.74 6.93 -1.37
C ASP A 25 1.82 7.33 -2.86
N GLN A 26 0.82 8.05 -3.39
CA GLN A 26 0.89 8.59 -4.75
C GLN A 26 2.18 9.41 -4.90
N SER A 27 2.94 9.14 -5.95
CA SER A 27 4.25 9.73 -6.19
C SER A 27 4.57 9.85 -7.69
N GLY A 28 5.54 10.67 -8.05
CA GLY A 28 5.95 10.87 -9.43
C GLY A 28 4.78 11.26 -10.33
N GLY A 29 4.60 10.56 -11.44
CA GLY A 29 3.55 10.86 -12.43
C GLY A 29 2.11 10.72 -11.93
N SER A 30 1.86 10.07 -10.81
CA SER A 30 0.53 9.97 -10.20
C SER A 30 0.17 11.15 -9.29
N THR A 31 1.13 11.96 -8.89
CA THR A 31 0.93 13.11 -7.99
C THR A 31 0.05 14.20 -8.62
N PRO A 32 0.32 14.70 -9.85
CA PRO A 32 -0.54 15.68 -10.49
C PRO A 32 -1.97 15.19 -10.67
N LYS A 33 -2.15 13.90 -10.99
CA LYS A 33 -3.48 13.29 -11.11
C LYS A 33 -4.21 13.23 -9.78
N ALA A 34 -3.52 12.94 -8.68
CA ALA A 34 -4.12 12.93 -7.35
C ALA A 34 -4.59 14.33 -6.92
N LEU A 35 -3.78 15.37 -7.18
CA LEU A 35 -4.16 16.76 -6.91
C LEU A 35 -5.34 17.21 -7.77
N HIS A 36 -5.35 16.88 -9.07
CA HIS A 36 -6.48 17.19 -9.96
C HIS A 36 -7.78 16.53 -9.47
N LEU A 37 -7.75 15.25 -9.07
CA LEU A 37 -8.92 14.57 -8.50
C LEU A 37 -9.37 15.18 -7.16
N TYR A 38 -8.45 15.81 -6.44
CA TYR A 38 -8.74 16.54 -5.21
C TYR A 38 -9.22 17.98 -5.47
N GLY A 39 -9.34 18.41 -6.74
CA GLY A 39 -9.82 19.74 -7.14
C GLY A 39 -8.74 20.83 -7.11
N ILE A 40 -7.47 20.45 -7.21
CA ILE A 40 -6.32 21.37 -7.35
C ILE A 40 -5.77 21.22 -8.77
N GLU A 41 -5.94 22.26 -9.58
CA GLU A 41 -5.53 22.27 -10.98
C GLU A 41 -4.03 22.50 -11.14
N LYS A 42 -3.49 22.15 -12.33
CA LYS A 42 -2.05 22.18 -12.63
C LYS A 42 -1.44 23.59 -12.55
N ASP A 43 -2.21 24.64 -12.70
CA ASP A 43 -1.77 26.04 -12.57
C ASP A 43 -1.58 26.50 -11.12
N ALA A 44 -1.96 25.66 -10.14
CA ALA A 44 -1.77 25.92 -8.72
C ALA A 44 -0.31 25.76 -8.23
N TRP A 45 0.59 25.21 -9.06
CA TRP A 45 2.02 25.06 -8.74
C TRP A 45 2.89 25.29 -9.98
N SER A 46 4.10 25.82 -9.75
CA SER A 46 5.11 26.12 -10.77
C SER A 46 6.36 25.26 -10.66
N SER A 47 6.54 24.57 -9.54
CA SER A 47 7.68 23.70 -9.27
C SER A 47 7.27 22.37 -8.62
N ASP A 48 8.15 21.39 -8.67
CA ASP A 48 7.94 20.10 -7.97
C ASP A 48 7.84 20.31 -6.45
N GLU A 49 8.57 21.27 -5.90
CA GLU A 49 8.52 21.57 -4.46
C GLU A 49 7.14 22.09 -4.04
N GLU A 50 6.57 23.02 -4.79
CA GLU A 50 5.22 23.54 -4.57
C GLU A 50 4.18 22.42 -4.74
N MET A 51 4.33 21.57 -5.73
CA MET A 51 3.46 20.41 -5.92
C MET A 51 3.50 19.46 -4.73
N PHE A 52 4.70 19.15 -4.23
CA PHE A 52 4.83 18.26 -3.05
C PHE A 52 4.32 18.91 -1.76
N GLU A 53 4.38 20.23 -1.64
CA GLU A 53 3.75 20.94 -0.55
C GLU A 53 2.22 20.79 -0.56
N LEU A 54 1.58 20.98 -1.72
CA LEU A 54 0.13 20.77 -1.89
C LEU A 54 -0.29 19.33 -1.60
N VAL A 55 0.52 18.37 -2.03
CA VAL A 55 0.27 16.95 -1.71
C VAL A 55 0.39 16.68 -0.22
N HIS A 56 1.37 17.29 0.44
CA HIS A 56 1.53 17.14 1.89
C HIS A 56 0.34 17.76 2.63
N GLN A 57 -0.13 18.93 2.23
CA GLN A 57 -1.33 19.56 2.78
C GLN A 57 -2.58 18.68 2.61
N MET A 58 -2.78 18.12 1.43
CA MET A 58 -3.88 17.17 1.17
C MET A 58 -3.79 15.95 2.10
N ARG A 59 -2.61 15.34 2.24
CA ARG A 59 -2.41 14.18 3.12
C ARG A 59 -2.54 14.53 4.58
N THR A 60 -2.02 15.67 5.00
CA THR A 60 -2.19 16.19 6.36
C THR A 60 -3.68 16.33 6.69
N ARG A 61 -4.47 16.95 5.81
CA ARG A 61 -5.91 17.08 6.01
C ARG A 61 -6.62 15.73 6.15
N ILE A 62 -6.24 14.73 5.36
CA ILE A 62 -6.77 13.36 5.49
C ILE A 62 -6.36 12.75 6.84
N ILE A 63 -5.08 12.82 7.20
CA ILE A 63 -4.55 12.18 8.41
C ILE A 63 -5.05 12.85 9.69
N THR A 64 -5.19 14.16 9.70
CA THR A 64 -5.66 14.91 10.88
C THR A 64 -7.16 14.82 11.09
N SER A 65 -7.95 14.49 10.05
CA SER A 65 -9.39 14.29 10.15
C SER A 65 -9.77 13.36 11.32
N PRO A 66 -10.81 13.68 12.12
CA PRO A 66 -11.27 12.83 13.22
C PRO A 66 -11.62 11.42 12.81
N SER A 67 -12.14 11.23 11.60
CA SER A 67 -12.51 9.92 11.06
C SER A 67 -11.30 9.03 10.73
N PHE A 68 -10.12 9.62 10.51
CA PHE A 68 -8.91 8.90 10.23
C PHE A 68 -8.20 8.47 11.51
N ASN A 69 -8.45 7.26 11.98
CA ASN A 69 -7.87 6.72 13.20
C ASN A 69 -7.76 5.19 13.18
N GLY A 70 -7.05 4.65 14.18
CA GLY A 70 -6.71 3.23 14.30
C GLY A 70 -7.87 2.29 14.65
N ASN A 71 -9.10 2.80 14.82
CA ASN A 71 -10.27 1.93 15.07
C ASN A 71 -10.70 1.15 13.83
N ARG A 72 -10.44 1.71 12.64
CA ARG A 72 -10.81 1.11 11.34
C ARG A 72 -9.63 1.00 10.37
N ILE A 73 -8.55 1.77 10.60
CA ILE A 73 -7.37 1.83 9.75
C ILE A 73 -6.20 1.18 10.48
N LEU A 74 -5.66 0.08 9.92
CA LEU A 74 -4.51 -0.62 10.48
C LEU A 74 -3.22 0.16 10.24
N ALA A 75 -3.04 0.64 9.00
CA ALA A 75 -1.81 1.29 8.57
C ALA A 75 -2.06 2.33 7.49
N ALA A 76 -1.08 3.22 7.29
CA ALA A 76 -1.02 4.13 6.17
C ALA A 76 0.30 3.97 5.41
N ILE A 77 0.21 3.81 4.08
CA ILE A 77 1.38 3.77 3.20
C ILE A 77 1.72 5.19 2.81
N LEU A 78 2.93 5.62 3.12
CA LEU A 78 3.45 6.96 2.89
C LEU A 78 4.41 6.99 1.70
N PHE A 79 4.48 8.11 1.02
CA PHE A 79 5.58 8.44 0.12
C PHE A 79 6.76 9.04 0.92
N GLU A 80 7.98 8.89 0.42
CA GLU A 80 9.22 9.33 1.07
C GLU A 80 9.15 10.81 1.49
N ASN A 81 8.69 11.71 0.61
CA ASN A 81 8.54 13.13 0.91
C ASN A 81 7.57 13.38 2.09
N THR A 82 6.51 12.59 2.22
CA THR A 82 5.56 12.69 3.34
C THR A 82 6.17 12.16 4.64
N MET A 83 6.95 11.06 4.58
CA MET A 83 7.67 10.54 5.74
C MET A 83 8.67 11.55 6.30
N ASP A 84 9.33 12.31 5.42
CA ASP A 84 10.37 13.28 5.82
C ASP A 84 9.80 14.59 6.39
N ARG A 85 8.50 14.82 6.28
CA ARG A 85 7.80 16.02 6.77
C ARG A 85 7.13 15.79 8.14
N GLU A 86 6.52 16.83 8.64
CA GLU A 86 5.83 16.83 9.93
C GLU A 86 4.34 17.10 9.78
N ILE A 87 3.55 16.59 10.72
CA ILE A 87 2.13 16.88 10.91
C ILE A 87 1.98 17.41 12.34
N GLU A 88 1.41 18.62 12.48
CA GLU A 88 1.20 19.28 13.78
C GLU A 88 2.50 19.36 14.65
N GLY A 89 3.65 19.54 13.99
CA GLY A 89 4.96 19.66 14.67
C GLY A 89 5.57 18.34 15.12
N GLN A 90 5.03 17.19 14.69
CA GLN A 90 5.57 15.87 14.94
C GLN A 90 5.99 15.21 13.63
N PRO A 91 7.06 14.37 13.58
CA PRO A 91 7.35 13.53 12.42
C PRO A 91 6.09 12.75 11.99
N THR A 92 5.82 12.71 10.67
CA THR A 92 4.57 12.12 10.15
C THR A 92 4.31 10.70 10.65
N ALA A 93 5.34 9.86 10.74
CA ALA A 93 5.20 8.49 11.23
C ALA A 93 4.84 8.44 12.72
N ASP A 94 5.47 9.30 13.54
CA ASP A 94 5.17 9.38 14.97
C ASP A 94 3.74 9.90 15.21
N TYR A 95 3.30 10.91 14.45
CA TYR A 95 1.92 11.39 14.51
C TYR A 95 0.90 10.28 14.17
N LEU A 96 1.16 9.52 13.10
CA LEU A 96 0.29 8.41 12.72
C LEU A 96 0.16 7.36 13.83
N TRP A 97 1.27 6.97 14.46
CA TRP A 97 1.24 5.96 15.50
C TRP A 97 0.71 6.49 16.84
N ASN A 98 1.27 7.60 17.32
CA ASN A 98 0.98 8.10 18.67
C ASN A 98 -0.40 8.76 18.77
N GLU A 99 -0.82 9.57 17.77
CA GLU A 99 -2.05 10.32 17.80
C GLU A 99 -3.22 9.58 17.14
N LYS A 100 -2.93 8.81 16.08
CA LYS A 100 -3.97 8.14 15.30
C LYS A 100 -4.05 6.63 15.55
N GLY A 101 -3.04 6.01 16.15
CA GLY A 101 -2.97 4.57 16.32
C GLY A 101 -2.88 3.81 14.99
N VAL A 102 -2.31 4.44 13.95
CA VAL A 102 -2.19 3.92 12.59
C VAL A 102 -0.73 3.60 12.29
N VAL A 103 -0.45 2.38 11.86
CA VAL A 103 0.92 1.90 11.61
C VAL A 103 1.51 2.56 10.36
N PRO A 104 2.69 3.22 10.43
CA PRO A 104 3.31 3.85 9.28
C PRO A 104 4.08 2.84 8.41
N ILE A 105 3.84 2.88 7.10
CA ILE A 105 4.51 2.07 6.08
C ILE A 105 5.08 3.00 5.00
N LEU A 106 6.27 2.69 4.47
CA LEU A 106 6.94 3.50 3.47
C LEU A 106 6.93 2.85 2.09
N LYS A 107 6.52 3.57 1.05
CA LYS A 107 6.78 3.20 -0.34
C LYS A 107 8.26 3.39 -0.68
N VAL A 108 8.94 2.32 -1.11
CA VAL A 108 10.38 2.35 -1.42
C VAL A 108 10.70 2.28 -2.92
N ASP A 109 9.80 1.81 -3.77
CA ASP A 109 10.06 1.75 -5.22
C ASP A 109 10.19 3.15 -5.83
N LYS A 110 10.98 3.24 -6.89
CA LYS A 110 11.23 4.47 -7.66
C LYS A 110 10.44 4.53 -8.98
N GLY A 111 9.33 3.80 -9.04
CA GLY A 111 8.47 3.67 -10.21
C GLY A 111 8.82 2.48 -11.09
N LEU A 112 8.15 2.39 -12.23
CA LEU A 112 8.20 1.25 -13.13
C LEU A 112 9.23 1.43 -14.23
N ALA A 113 9.92 0.35 -14.58
CA ALA A 113 10.76 0.24 -15.78
C ALA A 113 9.90 0.16 -17.05
N ALA A 114 10.55 0.15 -18.21
CA ALA A 114 9.86 -0.12 -19.47
C ALA A 114 9.19 -1.51 -19.45
N GLU A 115 8.13 -1.65 -20.22
CA GLU A 115 7.45 -2.94 -20.36
C GLU A 115 8.33 -3.91 -21.17
N ASP A 116 8.49 -5.12 -20.64
CA ASP A 116 9.10 -6.26 -21.30
C ASP A 116 8.35 -7.53 -20.89
N LYS A 117 8.19 -8.48 -21.79
CA LYS A 117 7.50 -9.78 -21.55
C LYS A 117 6.13 -9.63 -20.89
N GLY A 118 5.40 -8.56 -21.21
CA GLY A 118 4.06 -8.30 -20.65
C GLY A 118 4.07 -7.85 -19.19
N VAL A 119 5.22 -7.44 -18.66
CA VAL A 119 5.35 -6.93 -17.28
C VAL A 119 6.17 -5.64 -17.22
N GLN A 120 6.05 -4.92 -16.14
CA GLN A 120 6.91 -3.79 -15.79
C GLN A 120 7.55 -4.05 -14.42
N LEU A 121 8.85 -4.30 -14.42
CA LEU A 121 9.65 -4.40 -13.22
C LEU A 121 9.76 -3.05 -12.50
N MET A 122 10.20 -3.07 -11.25
CA MET A 122 10.61 -1.84 -10.57
C MET A 122 11.90 -1.30 -11.21
N LYS A 123 12.01 0.02 -11.28
CA LYS A 123 13.29 0.67 -11.52
C LYS A 123 14.29 0.32 -10.40
N PRO A 124 15.60 0.33 -10.68
CA PRO A 124 16.61 0.17 -9.65
C PRO A 124 16.41 1.13 -8.46
N ILE A 125 16.70 0.67 -7.27
CA ILE A 125 16.64 1.46 -6.03
C ILE A 125 18.07 1.59 -5.47
N PRO A 126 18.90 2.49 -6.02
CA PRO A 126 20.35 2.51 -5.74
C PRO A 126 20.70 2.85 -4.29
N GLN A 127 19.82 3.54 -3.58
CA GLN A 127 20.03 3.96 -2.19
C GLN A 127 19.07 3.26 -1.22
N LEU A 128 18.71 2.01 -1.52
CA LEU A 128 17.74 1.26 -0.70
C LEU A 128 18.19 1.17 0.76
N GLU A 129 19.44 0.81 1.02
CA GLU A 129 19.96 0.62 2.38
C GLU A 129 19.92 1.92 3.20
N GLU A 130 20.28 3.05 2.59
CA GLU A 130 20.19 4.37 3.22
C GLU A 130 18.74 4.74 3.52
N LEU A 131 17.84 4.48 2.58
CA LEU A 131 16.41 4.72 2.74
C LEU A 131 15.82 3.86 3.87
N LEU A 132 16.17 2.58 3.95
CA LEU A 132 15.71 1.67 5.02
C LEU A 132 16.25 2.09 6.39
N THR A 133 17.50 2.52 6.47
CA THR A 133 18.11 3.05 7.70
C THR A 133 17.36 4.30 8.18
N ARG A 134 17.06 5.22 7.27
CA ARG A 134 16.28 6.44 7.59
C ARG A 134 14.83 6.11 7.96
N ALA A 135 14.19 5.17 7.27
CA ALA A 135 12.85 4.71 7.58
C ALA A 135 12.77 4.14 9.01
N LYS A 136 13.71 3.28 9.36
CA LYS A 136 13.79 2.71 10.73
C LYS A 136 14.01 3.79 11.79
N ALA A 137 14.89 4.77 11.53
CA ALA A 137 15.13 5.90 12.43
C ALA A 137 13.90 6.81 12.61
N LYS A 138 12.95 6.78 11.67
CA LYS A 138 11.67 7.48 11.70
C LYS A 138 10.48 6.59 12.12
N ASN A 139 10.73 5.49 12.80
CA ASN A 139 9.71 4.57 13.33
C ASN A 139 8.76 4.00 12.27
N ILE A 140 9.22 3.83 11.03
CA ILE A 140 8.49 3.09 9.99
C ILE A 140 8.50 1.60 10.34
N PHE A 141 7.35 0.97 10.32
CA PHE A 141 7.16 -0.46 10.60
C PHE A 141 7.52 -1.35 9.41
N GLY A 142 7.15 -0.95 8.22
CA GLY A 142 7.31 -1.77 7.03
C GLY A 142 7.40 -0.94 5.76
N THR A 143 7.53 -1.63 4.64
CA THR A 143 7.68 -0.98 3.34
C THR A 143 6.68 -1.52 2.32
N LYS A 144 6.52 -0.80 1.21
CA LYS A 144 5.74 -1.24 0.06
C LYS A 144 6.51 -0.96 -1.24
N MET A 145 6.44 -1.89 -2.20
CA MET A 145 7.05 -1.79 -3.51
C MET A 145 6.14 -2.40 -4.58
N ARG A 146 6.07 -1.78 -5.76
CA ARG A 146 5.10 -2.10 -6.81
C ARG A 146 5.77 -2.43 -8.14
N SER A 147 5.34 -3.53 -8.74
CA SER A 147 5.53 -3.90 -10.15
C SER A 147 4.17 -4.07 -10.83
N VAL A 148 4.11 -4.15 -12.16
CA VAL A 148 2.86 -4.35 -12.89
C VAL A 148 2.96 -5.51 -13.85
N ILE A 149 1.93 -6.35 -13.86
CA ILE A 149 1.74 -7.49 -14.76
C ILE A 149 0.58 -7.16 -15.69
N LYS A 150 0.81 -7.17 -16.98
CA LYS A 150 -0.19 -6.84 -18.02
C LYS A 150 -0.65 -8.06 -18.81
N LEU A 151 0.20 -9.08 -18.93
CA LEU A 151 -0.09 -10.30 -19.67
C LEU A 151 0.34 -11.53 -18.85
N ALA A 152 -0.26 -12.68 -19.13
CA ALA A 152 0.03 -13.96 -18.48
C ALA A 152 1.32 -14.60 -19.05
N ASN A 153 2.43 -13.87 -19.01
CA ASN A 153 3.72 -14.38 -19.42
C ASN A 153 4.46 -15.00 -18.23
N PRO A 154 4.68 -16.33 -18.20
CA PRO A 154 5.27 -16.98 -17.03
C PRO A 154 6.71 -16.53 -16.73
N ILE A 155 7.49 -16.15 -17.76
CA ILE A 155 8.86 -15.64 -17.57
C ILE A 155 8.81 -14.24 -16.95
N GLY A 156 7.98 -13.34 -17.50
CA GLY A 156 7.83 -11.99 -16.98
C GLY A 156 7.27 -11.96 -15.54
N ILE A 157 6.28 -12.79 -15.25
CA ILE A 157 5.69 -12.90 -13.90
C ILE A 157 6.75 -13.42 -12.91
N LYS A 158 7.53 -14.44 -13.30
CA LYS A 158 8.62 -14.92 -12.47
C LYS A 158 9.66 -13.83 -12.19
N GLU A 159 10.08 -13.07 -13.21
CA GLU A 159 11.03 -11.96 -13.05
C GLU A 159 10.49 -10.88 -12.07
N VAL A 160 9.20 -10.58 -12.12
CA VAL A 160 8.54 -9.65 -11.17
C VAL A 160 8.64 -10.16 -9.74
N VAL A 161 8.31 -11.42 -9.52
CA VAL A 161 8.30 -12.01 -8.17
C VAL A 161 9.73 -12.16 -7.65
N ASP A 162 10.67 -12.66 -8.46
CA ASP A 162 12.09 -12.78 -8.10
C ASP A 162 12.66 -11.43 -7.68
N GLN A 163 12.44 -10.35 -8.46
CA GLN A 163 12.93 -9.01 -8.14
C GLN A 163 12.35 -8.50 -6.81
N GLN A 164 11.06 -8.68 -6.60
CA GLN A 164 10.42 -8.19 -5.37
C GLN A 164 10.88 -8.97 -4.15
N PHE A 165 11.09 -10.28 -4.24
CA PHE A 165 11.62 -11.05 -3.12
C PHE A 165 13.11 -10.74 -2.84
N GLU A 166 13.94 -10.50 -3.87
CA GLU A 166 15.32 -10.02 -3.67
C GLU A 166 15.36 -8.71 -2.87
N VAL A 167 14.47 -7.77 -3.20
CA VAL A 167 14.36 -6.51 -2.45
C VAL A 167 13.77 -6.74 -1.06
N ALA A 168 12.79 -7.64 -0.93
CA ALA A 168 12.17 -8.00 0.34
C ALA A 168 13.19 -8.59 1.34
N GLU A 169 14.14 -9.40 0.88
CA GLU A 169 15.22 -9.93 1.74
C GLU A 169 16.06 -8.81 2.38
N LYS A 170 16.39 -7.76 1.61
CA LYS A 170 17.12 -6.58 2.11
C LYS A 170 16.28 -5.79 3.13
N ILE A 171 14.98 -5.66 2.87
CA ILE A 171 14.03 -4.99 3.78
C ILE A 171 13.91 -5.77 5.10
N ILE A 172 13.75 -7.08 5.02
CA ILE A 172 13.70 -7.97 6.19
C ILE A 172 15.02 -7.92 6.99
N ALA A 173 16.17 -7.89 6.31
CA ALA A 173 17.47 -7.77 6.93
C ALA A 173 17.64 -6.43 7.68
N ALA A 174 17.00 -5.36 7.22
CA ALA A 174 16.94 -4.07 7.90
C ALA A 174 15.98 -4.06 9.10
N GLY A 175 15.22 -5.14 9.35
CA GLY A 175 14.27 -5.24 10.45
C GLY A 175 12.88 -4.63 10.15
N LEU A 176 12.50 -4.54 8.89
CA LEU A 176 11.20 -4.02 8.42
C LEU A 176 10.39 -5.14 7.77
N VAL A 177 9.06 -4.98 7.70
CA VAL A 177 8.17 -5.95 7.05
C VAL A 177 7.81 -5.46 5.64
N PRO A 178 8.15 -6.20 4.57
CA PRO A 178 7.84 -5.79 3.20
C PRO A 178 6.39 -6.11 2.83
N ILE A 179 5.73 -5.17 2.14
CA ILE A 179 4.55 -5.42 1.31
C ILE A 179 5.03 -5.60 -0.12
N ILE A 180 4.86 -6.79 -0.65
CA ILE A 180 5.15 -7.21 -2.02
C ILE A 180 3.91 -6.93 -2.86
N GLU A 181 4.00 -6.00 -3.85
CA GLU A 181 2.87 -5.56 -4.68
C GLU A 181 3.10 -5.86 -6.17
N PRO A 182 2.97 -7.11 -6.61
CA PRO A 182 2.94 -7.47 -8.03
C PRO A 182 1.52 -7.25 -8.57
N GLU A 183 1.18 -6.01 -8.90
CA GLU A 183 -0.15 -5.63 -9.39
C GLU A 183 -0.42 -6.25 -10.75
N ILE A 184 -1.54 -6.96 -10.91
CA ILE A 184 -2.07 -7.34 -12.21
C ILE A 184 -3.01 -6.23 -12.69
N ASP A 185 -2.80 -5.74 -13.92
CA ASP A 185 -3.66 -4.74 -14.54
C ASP A 185 -5.10 -5.29 -14.66
N ILE A 186 -6.06 -4.57 -14.10
CA ILE A 186 -7.48 -4.98 -14.15
C ILE A 186 -8.03 -5.06 -15.57
N HIS A 187 -7.37 -4.43 -16.54
CA HIS A 187 -7.73 -4.45 -17.96
C HIS A 187 -6.95 -5.52 -18.75
N SER A 188 -6.14 -6.34 -18.07
CA SER A 188 -5.46 -7.44 -18.74
C SER A 188 -6.46 -8.40 -19.38
N PRO A 189 -6.32 -8.73 -20.67
CA PRO A 189 -7.18 -9.71 -21.33
C PRO A 189 -6.95 -11.15 -20.80
N GLU A 190 -5.86 -11.37 -20.09
CA GLU A 190 -5.41 -12.65 -19.55
C GLU A 190 -5.36 -12.63 -18.01
N LYS A 191 -6.20 -11.79 -17.37
CA LYS A 191 -6.11 -11.52 -15.91
C LYS A 191 -6.18 -12.79 -15.07
N ALA A 192 -7.16 -13.66 -15.31
CA ALA A 192 -7.31 -14.90 -14.52
C ALA A 192 -6.12 -15.86 -14.68
N GLU A 193 -5.54 -15.97 -15.89
CA GLU A 193 -4.34 -16.77 -16.12
C GLU A 193 -3.11 -16.16 -15.44
N ALA A 194 -2.96 -14.83 -15.51
CA ALA A 194 -1.90 -14.12 -14.80
C ALA A 194 -2.01 -14.28 -13.27
N GLU A 195 -3.23 -14.30 -12.71
CA GLU A 195 -3.48 -14.58 -11.30
C GLU A 195 -3.01 -15.97 -10.89
N ALA A 196 -3.28 -16.98 -11.71
CA ALA A 196 -2.85 -18.36 -11.45
C ALA A 196 -1.32 -18.48 -11.45
N LEU A 197 -0.63 -17.93 -12.45
CA LEU A 197 0.82 -17.93 -12.55
C LEU A 197 1.48 -17.15 -11.41
N LEU A 198 0.91 -15.98 -11.06
CA LEU A 198 1.39 -15.18 -9.95
C LEU A 198 1.26 -15.91 -8.62
N LYS A 199 0.11 -16.53 -8.36
CA LYS A 199 -0.14 -17.30 -7.13
C LYS A 199 0.86 -18.44 -6.97
N GLU A 200 1.13 -19.19 -8.02
CA GLU A 200 2.15 -20.24 -8.02
C GLU A 200 3.54 -19.70 -7.72
N SER A 201 3.95 -18.62 -8.40
CA SER A 201 5.26 -18.01 -8.19
C SER A 201 5.45 -17.47 -6.77
N LEU A 202 4.42 -16.81 -6.20
CA LEU A 202 4.46 -16.32 -4.82
C LEU A 202 4.53 -17.48 -3.80
N ALA A 203 3.78 -18.57 -4.02
CA ALA A 203 3.80 -19.75 -3.15
C ALA A 203 5.20 -20.39 -3.12
N ASN A 204 5.84 -20.56 -4.28
CA ASN A 204 7.18 -21.12 -4.38
C ASN A 204 8.23 -20.28 -3.59
N HIS A 205 8.11 -18.96 -3.58
CA HIS A 205 8.99 -18.10 -2.81
C HIS A 205 8.72 -18.16 -1.30
N LEU A 206 7.46 -18.33 -0.89
CA LEU A 206 7.13 -18.53 0.52
C LEU A 206 7.73 -19.81 1.10
N GLU A 207 7.82 -20.89 0.32
CA GLU A 207 8.45 -22.14 0.75
C GLU A 207 9.94 -21.98 1.08
N THR A 208 10.60 -20.97 0.50
CA THR A 208 12.01 -20.68 0.72
C THR A 208 12.26 -19.57 1.73
N LEU A 209 11.21 -18.91 2.22
CA LEU A 209 11.33 -17.84 3.19
C LEU A 209 11.77 -18.40 4.55
N PRO A 210 12.88 -17.90 5.14
CA PRO A 210 13.37 -18.41 6.41
C PRO A 210 12.34 -18.30 7.53
N ASP A 211 12.34 -19.24 8.47
CA ASP A 211 11.49 -19.22 9.65
C ASP A 211 11.57 -17.87 10.40
N HIS A 212 10.47 -17.44 10.96
CA HIS A 212 10.33 -16.15 11.67
C HIS A 212 10.57 -14.90 10.83
N LYS A 213 10.54 -15.03 9.49
CA LYS A 213 10.46 -13.90 8.57
C LYS A 213 9.04 -13.77 8.08
N TYR A 214 8.60 -12.51 7.92
CA TYR A 214 7.22 -12.20 7.55
C TYR A 214 7.21 -11.28 6.33
N VAL A 215 6.21 -11.50 5.50
CA VAL A 215 5.87 -10.62 4.37
C VAL A 215 4.38 -10.25 4.43
N MET A 216 4.01 -9.23 3.70
CA MET A 216 2.62 -8.93 3.36
C MET A 216 2.50 -8.92 1.85
N PHE A 217 1.34 -9.33 1.35
CA PHE A 217 1.03 -9.24 -0.07
C PHE A 217 0.00 -8.15 -0.33
N LYS A 218 0.24 -7.34 -1.37
CA LYS A 218 -0.75 -6.42 -1.90
C LYS A 218 -1.06 -6.82 -3.33
N LEU A 219 -2.27 -7.34 -3.54
CA LEU A 219 -2.66 -8.00 -4.78
C LEU A 219 -3.86 -7.31 -5.42
N THR A 220 -4.00 -7.47 -6.72
CA THR A 220 -5.20 -7.06 -7.44
C THR A 220 -6.39 -7.91 -6.97
N LEU A 221 -7.56 -7.30 -6.80
CA LEU A 221 -8.79 -8.03 -6.51
C LEU A 221 -9.02 -9.13 -7.56
N PRO A 222 -9.11 -10.40 -7.16
CA PRO A 222 -9.12 -11.52 -8.09
C PRO A 222 -10.45 -11.70 -8.82
N GLU A 223 -10.42 -12.46 -9.92
CA GLU A 223 -11.63 -12.86 -10.63
C GLU A 223 -12.41 -13.94 -9.89
N GLU A 224 -11.72 -14.88 -9.23
CA GLU A 224 -12.30 -15.93 -8.42
C GLU A 224 -12.39 -15.53 -6.96
N ASP A 225 -13.54 -15.71 -6.33
CA ASP A 225 -13.76 -15.42 -4.92
C ASP A 225 -12.86 -16.31 -4.04
N ASN A 226 -12.25 -15.73 -3.01
CA ASN A 226 -11.32 -16.40 -2.09
C ASN A 226 -10.06 -16.99 -2.73
N PHE A 227 -9.67 -16.52 -3.92
CA PHE A 227 -8.54 -17.06 -4.68
C PHE A 227 -7.23 -17.07 -3.89
N TYR A 228 -7.00 -16.07 -3.05
CA TYR A 228 -5.78 -15.93 -2.24
C TYR A 228 -5.91 -16.45 -0.80
N ARG A 229 -6.92 -17.28 -0.52
CA ARG A 229 -7.17 -17.82 0.82
C ARG A 229 -5.96 -18.54 1.43
N ALA A 230 -5.22 -19.29 0.62
CA ALA A 230 -4.00 -19.98 1.05
C ALA A 230 -2.92 -19.01 1.59
N PHE A 231 -2.84 -17.80 1.05
CA PHE A 231 -1.93 -16.78 1.57
C PHE A 231 -2.44 -16.11 2.85
N VAL A 232 -3.76 -15.93 2.97
CA VAL A 232 -4.37 -15.41 4.21
C VAL A 232 -4.10 -16.34 5.38
N GLU A 233 -4.10 -17.66 5.14
CA GLU A 233 -3.88 -18.70 6.15
C GLU A 233 -2.40 -19.06 6.34
N HIS A 234 -1.49 -18.52 5.51
CA HIS A 234 -0.06 -18.85 5.57
C HIS A 234 0.62 -18.20 6.79
N PRO A 235 1.35 -18.96 7.63
CA PRO A 235 1.90 -18.46 8.90
C PRO A 235 2.92 -17.31 8.76
N GLN A 236 3.60 -17.20 7.62
CA GLN A 236 4.58 -16.16 7.35
C GLN A 236 4.02 -14.97 6.55
N VAL A 237 2.74 -15.01 6.19
CA VAL A 237 2.04 -13.87 5.58
C VAL A 237 1.27 -13.13 6.66
N LEU A 238 1.79 -11.97 7.05
CA LEU A 238 1.19 -11.17 8.13
C LEU A 238 -0.18 -10.62 7.75
N LYS A 239 -0.34 -10.21 6.49
CA LYS A 239 -1.62 -9.75 5.93
C LYS A 239 -1.62 -9.86 4.40
N VAL A 240 -2.76 -10.21 3.84
CA VAL A 240 -3.05 -10.02 2.41
C VAL A 240 -3.95 -8.79 2.28
N VAL A 241 -3.50 -7.83 1.48
CA VAL A 241 -4.25 -6.62 1.20
C VAL A 241 -4.56 -6.53 -0.29
N ALA A 242 -5.68 -5.93 -0.65
CA ALA A 242 -6.09 -5.78 -2.05
C ALA A 242 -6.02 -4.32 -2.50
N LEU A 243 -5.49 -4.09 -3.69
CA LEU A 243 -5.55 -2.79 -4.37
C LEU A 243 -6.84 -2.66 -5.17
N SER A 244 -7.33 -1.42 -5.38
CA SER A 244 -8.53 -1.15 -6.18
C SER A 244 -8.27 -1.18 -7.70
N GLY A 245 -7.03 -1.03 -8.15
CA GLY A 245 -6.59 -1.17 -9.56
C GLY A 245 -7.21 -0.19 -10.55
N GLY A 246 -8.20 0.58 -10.15
CA GLY A 246 -8.98 1.47 -11.00
C GLY A 246 -10.48 1.22 -10.94
N TYR A 247 -10.93 0.18 -10.27
CA TYR A 247 -12.35 0.02 -9.91
C TYR A 247 -12.83 1.21 -9.07
N THR A 248 -14.11 1.55 -9.21
CA THR A 248 -14.78 2.48 -8.26
C THR A 248 -14.75 1.91 -6.85
N ARG A 249 -14.97 2.76 -5.86
CA ARG A 249 -15.04 2.29 -4.45
C ARG A 249 -16.08 1.20 -4.27
N ASP A 250 -17.26 1.38 -4.81
CA ASP A 250 -18.37 0.42 -4.68
C ASP A 250 -18.03 -0.93 -5.32
N GLU A 251 -17.47 -0.93 -6.53
CA GLU A 251 -17.05 -2.16 -7.20
C GLU A 251 -15.89 -2.83 -6.46
N ALA A 252 -14.89 -2.07 -6.02
CA ALA A 252 -13.78 -2.61 -5.25
C ALA A 252 -14.25 -3.23 -3.93
N ASN A 253 -15.14 -2.55 -3.20
CA ASN A 253 -15.75 -3.07 -1.97
C ASN A 253 -16.57 -4.35 -2.22
N GLN A 254 -17.37 -4.39 -3.29
CA GLN A 254 -18.14 -5.57 -3.66
C GLN A 254 -17.25 -6.78 -3.97
N ARG A 255 -16.15 -6.56 -4.70
CA ARG A 255 -15.18 -7.64 -4.99
C ARG A 255 -14.45 -8.07 -3.72
N LEU A 256 -14.02 -7.12 -2.89
CA LEU A 256 -13.31 -7.39 -1.65
C LEU A 256 -14.14 -8.22 -0.67
N SER A 257 -15.41 -7.89 -0.49
CA SER A 257 -16.30 -8.59 0.45
C SER A 257 -16.52 -10.08 0.15
N ARG A 258 -16.14 -10.54 -1.04
CA ARG A 258 -16.14 -11.96 -1.42
C ARG A 258 -14.80 -12.67 -1.19
N ASN A 259 -13.82 -11.96 -0.61
CA ASN A 259 -12.46 -12.47 -0.37
C ASN A 259 -12.14 -12.45 1.12
N ASN A 260 -12.61 -13.45 1.84
CA ASN A 260 -12.54 -13.55 3.31
C ASN A 260 -11.10 -13.47 3.83
N GLY A 261 -10.89 -12.55 4.78
CA GLY A 261 -9.59 -12.31 5.41
C GLY A 261 -8.61 -11.44 4.60
N VAL A 262 -8.96 -11.09 3.36
CA VAL A 262 -8.26 -10.05 2.59
C VAL A 262 -8.84 -8.69 2.99
N VAL A 263 -7.98 -7.71 3.27
CA VAL A 263 -8.41 -6.36 3.63
C VAL A 263 -8.06 -5.36 2.52
N ALA A 264 -8.70 -4.21 2.47
CA ALA A 264 -8.38 -3.20 1.48
C ALA A 264 -6.98 -2.57 1.70
N SER A 265 -6.34 -2.16 0.60
CA SER A 265 -5.30 -1.14 0.58
C SER A 265 -5.57 -0.21 -0.61
N PHE A 266 -6.60 0.60 -0.45
CA PHE A 266 -7.11 1.47 -1.50
C PHE A 266 -6.50 2.87 -1.43
N SER A 267 -6.23 3.44 -2.59
CA SER A 267 -5.78 4.83 -2.75
C SER A 267 -6.92 5.67 -3.33
N ARG A 268 -7.18 5.59 -4.64
CA ARG A 268 -8.23 6.37 -5.30
C ARG A 268 -9.63 6.11 -4.73
N ALA A 269 -9.95 4.86 -4.44
CA ALA A 269 -11.23 4.51 -3.84
C ALA A 269 -11.41 5.07 -2.41
N LEU A 270 -10.33 5.24 -1.64
CA LEU A 270 -10.38 5.89 -0.32
C LEU A 270 -10.64 7.40 -0.45
N THR A 271 -9.97 8.07 -1.40
CA THR A 271 -10.05 9.53 -1.57
C THR A 271 -11.16 9.98 -2.53
N GLU A 272 -11.95 9.05 -3.07
CA GLU A 272 -13.06 9.34 -3.98
C GLU A 272 -14.10 10.25 -3.31
N GLY A 273 -14.36 11.41 -3.93
CA GLY A 273 -15.29 12.41 -3.43
C GLY A 273 -14.70 13.44 -2.49
N LEU A 274 -13.42 13.31 -2.07
CA LEU A 274 -12.73 14.34 -1.30
C LEU A 274 -12.25 15.47 -2.22
N THR A 275 -12.50 16.72 -1.84
CA THR A 275 -12.01 17.90 -2.57
C THR A 275 -11.47 18.98 -1.65
N ALA A 276 -10.56 19.80 -2.17
CA ALA A 276 -9.95 20.91 -1.47
C ALA A 276 -10.98 21.99 -1.09
N GLN A 277 -12.10 22.08 -1.83
CA GLN A 277 -13.14 23.11 -1.64
C GLN A 277 -14.16 22.77 -0.56
N GLN A 278 -14.21 21.53 -0.08
CA GLN A 278 -15.10 21.12 1.01
C GLN A 278 -14.75 21.83 2.32
N THR A 279 -15.76 22.15 3.11
CA THR A 279 -15.56 22.54 4.51
C THR A 279 -15.00 21.36 5.32
N GLU A 280 -14.47 21.61 6.52
CA GLU A 280 -13.93 20.53 7.36
C GLU A 280 -15.01 19.49 7.71
N GLU A 281 -16.23 19.93 7.96
CA GLU A 281 -17.36 19.04 8.25
C GLU A 281 -17.76 18.19 7.05
N GLU A 282 -17.86 18.78 5.86
CA GLU A 282 -18.16 18.06 4.62
C GLU A 282 -17.06 17.07 4.27
N PHE A 283 -15.80 17.47 4.44
CA PHE A 283 -14.64 16.64 4.19
C PHE A 283 -14.60 15.44 5.12
N ASP A 284 -14.70 15.66 6.45
CA ASP A 284 -14.68 14.57 7.42
C ASP A 284 -15.86 13.62 7.24
N LYS A 285 -17.06 14.12 6.96
CA LYS A 285 -18.23 13.29 6.67
C LYS A 285 -18.04 12.41 5.43
N MET A 286 -17.46 12.94 4.36
CA MET A 286 -17.17 12.19 3.14
C MET A 286 -16.08 11.14 3.40
N LEU A 287 -15.03 11.51 4.12
CA LEU A 287 -13.94 10.61 4.50
C LEU A 287 -14.44 9.50 5.42
N ASP A 288 -15.26 9.82 6.42
CA ASP A 288 -15.88 8.85 7.33
C ASP A 288 -16.70 7.81 6.56
N HIS A 289 -17.54 8.27 5.63
CA HIS A 289 -18.32 7.39 4.77
C HIS A 289 -17.43 6.44 3.95
N SER A 290 -16.35 6.97 3.35
CA SER A 290 -15.38 6.17 2.61
C SER A 290 -14.69 5.13 3.49
N ILE A 291 -14.20 5.55 4.66
CA ILE A 291 -13.54 4.68 5.64
C ILE A 291 -14.49 3.59 6.11
N GLN A 292 -15.73 3.94 6.47
CA GLN A 292 -16.70 2.95 6.95
C GLN A 292 -17.02 1.90 5.89
N SER A 293 -17.30 2.32 4.65
CA SER A 293 -17.64 1.39 3.58
C SER A 293 -16.49 0.42 3.23
N ILE A 294 -15.23 0.93 3.25
CA ILE A 294 -14.04 0.10 3.01
C ILE A 294 -13.77 -0.84 4.19
N TYR A 295 -13.96 -0.35 5.41
CA TYR A 295 -13.84 -1.17 6.62
C TYR A 295 -14.84 -2.34 6.61
N ASP A 296 -16.11 -2.07 6.33
CA ASP A 296 -17.16 -3.10 6.27
C ASP A 296 -16.83 -4.19 5.24
N ALA A 297 -16.27 -3.80 4.09
CA ALA A 297 -15.82 -4.73 3.06
C ALA A 297 -14.53 -5.51 3.45
N SER A 298 -13.78 -5.03 4.43
CA SER A 298 -12.48 -5.62 4.86
C SER A 298 -12.62 -6.57 6.05
N ILE A 299 -13.76 -6.65 6.69
CA ILE A 299 -13.99 -7.50 7.88
C ILE A 299 -14.88 -8.72 7.60
N THR A 300 -14.91 -9.17 6.36
CA THR A 300 -15.73 -10.30 5.87
C THR A 300 -15.02 -11.64 5.97
#